data_e1b2917975b3cd48a484ae7ff4e6d7cb
#
_entry.id   e1b2917975b3cd48a484ae7ff4e6d7cb
#
_cell.length_a   1.000
_cell.length_b   1.000
_cell.length_c   1.000
_cell.angle_alpha   90.00
_cell.angle_beta   90.00
_cell.angle_gamma   90.00
#
_symmetry.space_group_name_H-M   'P 1'
#
loop_
_entity.id
_entity.type
_entity.pdbx_description
1 polymer ?
#
loop_
_entity_poly.entity_id
_entity_poly.type
_entity_poly.pdbx_seq_one_letter_code
_entity_poly.pdbx_strand_id
1 'polypeptide(L)'
;VSRTLSLRLSLALFLAGLIAGPPPWKFTFGGLALAMIILHDPRSARPPVRFRFWVFPLMFAALAPFFAGDFDWQVLGKDYSSGMFYSGLSFVFHAYVLASITAFAGRNYSLNEIVSFAERRGFKTFGLRIALALSGMKIIRRQTVETFRQYRLTRRNWASVIKDFDLLASATVRNCAATAERIAVLFYIRGVKI
;
A
#
# COMPACT_ATOMS: atom_id res chain seq x y z
N VAL A 1 2.91 9.37 26.27
CA VAL A 1 3.67 9.64 25.02
C VAL A 1 2.72 10.28 24.03
N SER A 2 3.11 11.43 23.43
CA SER A 2 2.23 12.10 22.47
C SER A 2 2.08 11.23 21.18
N ARG A 3 0.90 11.29 20.52
CA ARG A 3 0.62 10.53 19.28
C ARG A 3 1.67 10.79 18.19
N THR A 4 2.16 12.03 18.09
CA THR A 4 3.20 12.43 17.15
C THR A 4 4.55 11.80 17.44
N LEU A 5 4.93 11.67 18.71
CA LEU A 5 6.17 11.03 19.11
C LEU A 5 6.13 9.54 18.84
N SER A 6 5.01 8.89 19.13
CA SER A 6 4.80 7.47 18.84
C SER A 6 4.90 7.16 17.36
N LEU A 7 4.29 7.97 16.48
CA LEU A 7 4.42 7.79 15.03
C LEU A 7 5.85 7.98 14.54
N ARG A 8 6.54 9.02 15.03
CA ARG A 8 7.95 9.28 14.65
C ARG A 8 8.87 8.16 15.09
N LEU A 9 8.71 7.67 16.33
CA LEU A 9 9.51 6.56 16.84
C LEU A 9 9.23 5.26 16.08
N SER A 10 7.96 4.95 15.82
CA SER A 10 7.60 3.76 15.04
C SER A 10 8.17 3.82 13.61
N LEU A 11 8.12 5.00 12.97
CA LEU A 11 8.70 5.19 11.65
C LEU A 11 10.23 5.09 11.67
N ALA A 12 10.89 5.68 12.68
CA ALA A 12 12.34 5.60 12.83
C ALA A 12 12.82 4.17 13.08
N LEU A 13 12.13 3.42 13.94
CA LEU A 13 12.39 2.00 14.19
C LEU A 13 12.14 1.15 12.94
N PHE A 14 11.09 1.42 12.19
CA PHE A 14 10.83 0.75 10.91
C PHE A 14 11.95 0.98 9.91
N LEU A 15 12.39 2.23 9.73
CA LEU A 15 13.50 2.56 8.85
C LEU A 15 14.83 1.94 9.32
N ALA A 16 15.10 1.95 10.62
CA ALA A 16 16.24 1.25 11.19
C ALA A 16 16.21 -0.25 10.89
N GLY A 17 15.02 -0.87 10.98
CA GLY A 17 14.81 -2.28 10.61
C GLY A 17 15.06 -2.57 9.13
N LEU A 18 14.75 -1.65 8.23
CA LEU A 18 15.05 -1.81 6.80
C LEU A 18 16.56 -1.77 6.52
N ILE A 19 17.30 -0.94 7.24
CA ILE A 19 18.76 -0.75 7.06
C ILE A 19 19.54 -1.86 7.79
N ALA A 20 18.96 -2.47 8.84
CA ALA A 20 19.59 -3.53 9.61
C ALA A 20 19.94 -4.73 8.71
N GLY A 21 21.22 -5.13 8.74
CA GLY A 21 21.74 -6.19 7.86
C GLY A 21 21.10 -7.57 8.12
N PRO A 22 21.35 -8.22 9.28
CA PRO A 22 20.87 -9.58 9.52
C PRO A 22 19.38 -9.65 9.87
N PRO A 23 18.68 -10.75 9.46
CA PRO A 23 17.25 -10.94 9.69
C PRO A 23 16.75 -10.75 11.12
N PRO A 24 17.45 -11.23 12.18
CA PRO A 24 16.95 -11.07 13.55
C PRO A 24 16.78 -9.61 13.97
N TRP A 25 17.67 -8.74 13.59
CA TRP A 25 17.57 -7.29 13.88
C TRP A 25 16.37 -6.66 13.16
N LYS A 26 16.10 -7.10 11.94
CA LYS A 26 14.93 -6.66 11.19
C LYS A 26 13.63 -6.96 11.93
N PHE A 27 13.49 -8.18 12.44
CA PHE A 27 12.31 -8.57 13.23
C PHE A 27 12.23 -7.81 14.56
N THR A 28 13.36 -7.58 15.22
CA THR A 28 13.41 -6.84 16.49
C THR A 28 12.92 -5.40 16.32
N PHE A 29 13.49 -4.66 15.37
CA PHE A 29 13.08 -3.27 15.12
C PHE A 29 11.66 -3.15 14.61
N GLY A 30 11.24 -4.04 13.71
CA GLY A 30 9.87 -4.08 13.23
C GLY A 30 8.88 -4.44 14.34
N GLY A 31 9.24 -5.39 15.24
CA GLY A 31 8.46 -5.76 16.41
C GLY A 31 8.31 -4.62 17.40
N LEU A 32 9.37 -3.88 17.68
CA LEU A 32 9.32 -2.68 18.54
C LEU A 32 8.43 -1.59 17.92
N ALA A 33 8.54 -1.35 16.61
CA ALA A 33 7.67 -0.41 15.92
C ALA A 33 6.20 -0.81 16.04
N LEU A 34 5.90 -2.09 15.84
CA LEU A 34 4.54 -2.61 15.98
C LEU A 34 4.03 -2.53 17.42
N ALA A 35 4.87 -2.85 18.41
CA ALA A 35 4.52 -2.74 19.83
C ALA A 35 4.15 -1.31 20.21
N MET A 36 4.91 -0.32 19.73
CA MET A 36 4.59 1.10 19.94
C MET A 36 3.23 1.50 19.37
N ILE A 37 2.86 0.97 18.21
CA ILE A 37 1.55 1.20 17.59
C ILE A 37 0.44 0.55 18.43
N ILE A 38 0.62 -0.71 18.83
CA ILE A 38 -0.37 -1.48 19.61
C ILE A 38 -0.66 -0.80 20.97
N LEU A 39 0.38 -0.31 21.62
CA LEU A 39 0.24 0.39 22.90
C LEU A 39 -0.61 1.66 22.81
N HIS A 40 -0.62 2.33 21.65
CA HIS A 40 -1.37 3.58 21.46
C HIS A 40 -2.74 3.37 20.79
N ASP A 41 -2.82 2.48 19.81
CA ASP A 41 -4.07 2.12 19.13
C ASP A 41 -4.04 0.67 18.69
N PRO A 42 -4.52 -0.25 19.52
CA PRO A 42 -4.53 -1.68 19.19
C PRO A 42 -5.36 -2.02 17.96
N ARG A 43 -6.28 -1.13 17.56
CA ARG A 43 -7.08 -1.32 16.35
C ARG A 43 -6.27 -1.11 15.07
N SER A 44 -5.18 -0.36 15.13
CA SER A 44 -4.28 -0.14 13.99
C SER A 44 -3.40 -1.36 13.68
N ALA A 45 -3.22 -2.26 14.64
CA ALA A 45 -2.52 -3.53 14.43
C ALA A 45 -3.41 -4.62 13.80
N ARG A 46 -4.74 -4.41 13.73
CA ARG A 46 -5.58 -5.32 12.96
C ARG A 46 -5.20 -5.21 11.49
N PRO A 47 -5.04 -6.35 10.77
CA PRO A 47 -4.55 -6.31 9.40
C PRO A 47 -5.42 -5.33 8.59
N PRO A 48 -4.81 -4.27 8.03
CA PRO A 48 -5.54 -3.23 7.29
C PRO A 48 -6.17 -3.77 6.01
N VAL A 49 -5.78 -4.96 5.63
CA VAL A 49 -6.25 -5.68 4.44
C VAL A 49 -6.77 -7.05 4.87
N ARG A 50 -7.80 -7.54 4.18
CA ARG A 50 -8.39 -8.86 4.44
C ARG A 50 -7.31 -9.94 4.46
N PHE A 51 -7.42 -10.92 5.34
CA PHE A 51 -6.46 -12.04 5.51
C PHE A 51 -6.04 -12.67 4.16
N ARG A 52 -6.95 -12.78 3.21
CA ARG A 52 -6.69 -13.30 1.86
C ARG A 52 -5.56 -12.57 1.12
N PHE A 53 -5.32 -11.30 1.42
CA PHE A 53 -4.23 -10.54 0.82
C PHE A 53 -2.86 -11.05 1.31
N TRP A 54 -2.77 -11.50 2.54
CA TRP A 54 -1.51 -11.96 3.16
C TRP A 54 -1.18 -13.40 2.79
N VAL A 55 -2.17 -14.19 2.36
CA VAL A 55 -1.96 -15.60 1.96
C VAL A 55 -0.97 -15.69 0.80
N PHE A 56 -1.10 -14.86 -0.22
CA PHE A 56 -0.24 -14.91 -1.40
C PHE A 56 1.24 -14.57 -1.07
N PRO A 57 1.58 -13.46 -0.39
CA PRO A 57 2.97 -13.17 0.00
C PRO A 57 3.56 -14.23 0.93
N LEU A 58 2.78 -14.77 1.87
CA LEU A 58 3.23 -15.84 2.77
C LEU A 58 3.48 -17.15 2.00
N MET A 59 2.59 -17.50 1.09
CA MET A 59 2.78 -18.68 0.23
C MET A 59 4.01 -18.51 -0.65
N PHE A 60 4.22 -17.31 -1.21
CA PHE A 60 5.41 -17.01 -2.01
C PHE A 60 6.69 -17.10 -1.17
N ALA A 61 6.69 -16.55 0.05
CA ALA A 61 7.82 -16.66 0.98
C ALA A 61 8.14 -18.12 1.36
N ALA A 62 7.14 -18.99 1.42
CA ALA A 62 7.32 -20.41 1.72
C ALA A 62 7.76 -21.23 0.49
N LEU A 63 7.32 -20.88 -0.73
CA LEU A 63 7.60 -21.66 -1.92
C LEU A 63 8.88 -21.21 -2.65
N ALA A 64 9.18 -19.90 -2.68
CA ALA A 64 10.37 -19.37 -3.37
C ALA A 64 11.70 -20.05 -2.95
N PRO A 65 11.91 -20.41 -1.66
CA PRO A 65 13.12 -21.09 -1.21
C PRO A 65 13.38 -22.48 -1.83
N PHE A 66 12.40 -23.11 -2.46
CA PHE A 66 12.58 -24.35 -3.23
C PHE A 66 13.21 -24.13 -4.61
N PHE A 67 13.20 -22.89 -5.10
CA PHE A 67 13.62 -22.57 -6.45
C PHE A 67 14.83 -21.63 -6.52
N ALA A 68 15.16 -20.96 -5.41
CA ALA A 68 16.22 -19.96 -5.40
C ALA A 68 16.90 -19.86 -4.02
N GLY A 69 18.18 -19.48 -4.01
CA GLY A 69 19.01 -19.30 -2.83
C GLY A 69 20.02 -20.41 -2.61
N ASP A 70 20.77 -20.29 -1.52
CA ASP A 70 21.73 -21.31 -1.11
C ASP A 70 20.96 -22.40 -0.34
N PHE A 71 21.00 -23.63 -0.87
CA PHE A 71 20.27 -24.77 -0.33
C PHE A 71 21.03 -25.37 0.85
N ASP A 72 20.54 -25.08 2.05
CA ASP A 72 21.13 -25.50 3.33
C ASP A 72 20.24 -26.46 4.12
N TRP A 73 18.99 -26.61 3.71
CA TRP A 73 18.00 -27.51 4.31
C TRP A 73 17.42 -28.49 3.31
N GLN A 74 16.86 -29.58 3.82
CA GLN A 74 16.03 -30.50 3.05
C GLN A 74 14.63 -30.56 3.66
N VAL A 75 13.62 -30.19 2.85
CA VAL A 75 12.21 -30.22 3.24
C VAL A 75 11.46 -31.14 2.28
N LEU A 76 10.83 -32.18 2.82
CA LEU A 76 10.10 -33.19 2.02
C LEU A 76 10.96 -33.85 0.92
N GLY A 77 12.27 -34.06 1.21
CA GLY A 77 13.21 -34.63 0.23
C GLY A 77 13.63 -33.72 -0.91
N LYS A 78 13.34 -32.43 -0.82
CA LYS A 78 13.78 -31.38 -1.77
C LYS A 78 14.68 -30.38 -1.08
N ASP A 79 15.64 -29.89 -1.83
CA ASP A 79 16.55 -28.84 -1.36
C ASP A 79 15.78 -27.54 -1.08
N TYR A 80 16.12 -26.88 0.02
CA TYR A 80 15.42 -25.70 0.52
C TYR A 80 16.42 -24.68 1.08
N SER A 81 16.20 -23.39 0.77
CA SER A 81 17.05 -22.30 1.24
C SER A 81 16.45 -21.62 2.47
N SER A 82 17.08 -21.82 3.65
CA SER A 82 16.65 -21.15 4.89
C SER A 82 16.83 -19.64 4.81
N GLY A 83 17.93 -19.17 4.21
CA GLY A 83 18.23 -17.75 4.05
C GLY A 83 17.16 -17.03 3.21
N MET A 84 16.72 -17.65 2.11
CA MET A 84 15.66 -17.10 1.26
C MET A 84 14.30 -17.09 2.00
N PHE A 85 14.00 -18.13 2.79
CA PHE A 85 12.79 -18.18 3.62
C PHE A 85 12.74 -17.05 4.63
N TYR A 86 13.81 -16.85 5.42
CA TYR A 86 13.87 -15.77 6.41
C TYR A 86 13.81 -14.39 5.75
N SER A 87 14.41 -14.21 4.58
CA SER A 87 14.34 -12.98 3.82
C SER A 87 12.91 -12.70 3.35
N GLY A 88 12.22 -13.68 2.79
CA GLY A 88 10.84 -13.60 2.37
C GLY A 88 9.89 -13.27 3.53
N LEU A 89 10.05 -13.99 4.66
CA LEU A 89 9.27 -13.77 5.87
C LEU A 89 9.50 -12.36 6.45
N SER A 90 10.76 -11.90 6.46
CA SER A 90 11.11 -10.55 6.87
C SER A 90 10.46 -9.49 6.00
N PHE A 91 10.42 -9.70 4.68
CA PHE A 91 9.74 -8.79 3.76
C PHE A 91 8.23 -8.70 4.05
N VAL A 92 7.55 -9.83 4.22
CA VAL A 92 6.12 -9.87 4.55
C VAL A 92 5.86 -9.19 5.89
N PHE A 93 6.71 -9.42 6.89
CA PHE A 93 6.60 -8.80 8.20
C PHE A 93 6.75 -7.27 8.10
N HIS A 94 7.74 -6.77 7.37
CA HIS A 94 7.94 -5.33 7.18
C HIS A 94 6.77 -4.70 6.42
N ALA A 95 6.24 -5.37 5.40
CA ALA A 95 5.04 -4.90 4.71
C ALA A 95 3.84 -4.78 5.67
N TYR A 96 3.68 -5.73 6.59
CA TYR A 96 2.65 -5.67 7.64
C TYR A 96 2.86 -4.51 8.62
N VAL A 97 4.10 -4.30 9.08
CA VAL A 97 4.45 -3.17 9.97
C VAL A 97 4.16 -1.84 9.27
N LEU A 98 4.57 -1.68 8.02
CA LEU A 98 4.30 -0.47 7.23
C LEU A 98 2.80 -0.21 7.07
N ALA A 99 2.04 -1.25 6.76
CA ALA A 99 0.58 -1.16 6.66
C ALA A 99 -0.06 -0.73 8.00
N SER A 100 0.46 -1.24 9.13
CA SER A 100 0.01 -0.86 10.47
C SER A 100 0.36 0.59 10.82
N ILE A 101 1.56 1.06 10.47
CA ILE A 101 1.97 2.48 10.62
C ILE A 101 1.04 3.38 9.80
N THR A 102 0.76 3.00 8.56
CA THR A 102 -0.13 3.76 7.67
C THR A 102 -1.56 3.81 8.21
N ALA A 103 -2.07 2.67 8.72
CA ALA A 103 -3.39 2.61 9.34
C ALA A 103 -3.46 3.47 10.61
N PHE A 104 -2.42 3.46 11.42
CA PHE A 104 -2.29 4.31 12.60
C PHE A 104 -2.29 5.81 12.21
N ALA A 105 -1.50 6.18 11.23
CA ALA A 105 -1.45 7.55 10.73
C ALA A 105 -2.82 7.99 10.19
N GLY A 106 -3.46 7.18 9.34
CA GLY A 106 -4.76 7.50 8.75
C GLY A 106 -5.92 7.60 9.76
N ARG A 107 -5.80 6.97 10.94
CA ARG A 107 -6.80 7.06 12.02
C ARG A 107 -6.58 8.23 12.95
N ASN A 108 -5.33 8.56 13.22
CA ASN A 108 -4.96 9.51 14.26
C ASN A 108 -4.68 10.92 13.73
N TYR A 109 -4.51 11.07 12.43
CA TYR A 109 -4.26 12.36 11.78
C TYR A 109 -5.35 12.67 10.78
N SER A 110 -5.91 13.87 10.88
CA SER A 110 -6.79 14.39 9.84
C SER A 110 -6.00 14.76 8.58
N LEU A 111 -6.66 14.71 7.44
CA LEU A 111 -6.04 15.12 6.18
C LEU A 111 -5.52 16.55 6.26
N ASN A 112 -6.26 17.45 6.93
CA ASN A 112 -5.87 18.83 7.11
C ASN A 112 -4.59 18.99 7.95
N GLU A 113 -4.35 18.13 8.94
CA GLU A 113 -3.11 18.14 9.73
C GLU A 113 -1.92 17.70 8.89
N ILE A 114 -2.10 16.67 8.03
CA ILE A 114 -1.04 16.21 7.12
C ILE A 114 -0.70 17.30 6.10
N VAL A 115 -1.72 17.94 5.53
CA VAL A 115 -1.56 19.04 4.59
C VAL A 115 -0.85 20.21 5.24
N SER A 116 -1.32 20.68 6.40
CA SER A 116 -0.71 21.81 7.09
C SER A 116 0.74 21.54 7.51
N PHE A 117 1.06 20.30 7.89
CA PHE A 117 2.43 19.90 8.18
C PHE A 117 3.33 19.98 6.93
N ALA A 118 2.86 19.52 5.78
CA ALA A 118 3.60 19.58 4.53
C ALA A 118 3.78 21.03 4.06
N GLU A 119 2.76 21.87 4.16
CA GLU A 119 2.80 23.29 3.79
C GLU A 119 3.79 24.08 4.64
N ARG A 120 3.84 23.81 5.97
CA ARG A 120 4.85 24.40 6.86
C ARG A 120 6.28 24.00 6.51
N ARG A 121 6.48 22.88 5.84
CA ARG A 121 7.78 22.40 5.34
C ARG A 121 8.14 22.92 3.95
N GLY A 122 7.34 23.85 3.39
CA GLY A 122 7.60 24.49 2.10
C GLY A 122 6.86 23.89 0.90
N PHE A 123 6.05 22.86 1.10
CA PHE A 123 5.23 22.26 0.04
C PHE A 123 3.90 23.02 -0.14
N LYS A 124 3.96 24.30 -0.52
CA LYS A 124 2.82 25.22 -0.55
C LYS A 124 1.60 24.75 -1.38
N THR A 125 1.81 23.90 -2.39
CA THR A 125 0.73 23.38 -3.26
C THR A 125 0.31 21.96 -2.90
N PHE A 126 0.86 21.40 -1.83
CA PHE A 126 0.65 19.98 -1.47
C PHE A 126 -0.81 19.70 -1.09
N GLY A 127 -1.43 20.60 -0.33
CA GLY A 127 -2.85 20.48 0.05
C GLY A 127 -3.77 20.44 -1.15
N LEU A 128 -3.57 21.36 -2.10
CA LEU A 128 -4.34 21.39 -3.34
C LEU A 128 -4.15 20.12 -4.17
N ARG A 129 -2.90 19.66 -4.32
CA ARG A 129 -2.58 18.41 -5.05
C ARG A 129 -3.22 17.19 -4.43
N ILE A 130 -3.19 17.07 -3.11
CA ILE A 130 -3.86 15.97 -2.39
C ILE A 130 -5.37 16.06 -2.54
N ALA A 131 -5.97 17.22 -2.37
CA ALA A 131 -7.41 17.41 -2.53
C ALA A 131 -7.87 17.03 -3.94
N LEU A 132 -7.11 17.42 -4.95
CA LEU A 132 -7.35 17.05 -6.35
C LEU A 132 -7.19 15.53 -6.57
N ALA A 133 -6.12 14.95 -6.05
CA ALA A 133 -5.88 13.51 -6.17
C ALA A 133 -6.99 12.68 -5.50
N LEU A 134 -7.44 13.06 -4.31
CA LEU A 134 -8.50 12.35 -3.58
C LEU A 134 -9.87 12.50 -4.24
N SER A 135 -10.20 13.71 -4.73
CA SER A 135 -11.44 13.92 -5.48
C SER A 135 -11.43 13.15 -6.79
N GLY A 136 -10.30 13.19 -7.52
CA GLY A 136 -10.09 12.43 -8.74
C GLY A 136 -10.16 10.92 -8.50
N MET A 137 -9.55 10.40 -7.44
CA MET A 137 -9.56 8.98 -7.10
C MET A 137 -10.98 8.44 -6.87
N LYS A 138 -11.86 9.22 -6.24
CA LYS A 138 -13.27 8.83 -6.04
C LYS A 138 -14.00 8.69 -7.39
N ILE A 139 -13.73 9.59 -8.32
CA ILE A 139 -14.33 9.60 -9.65
C ILE A 139 -13.77 8.43 -10.48
N ILE A 140 -12.44 8.24 -10.47
CA ILE A 140 -11.76 7.14 -11.16
C ILE A 140 -12.31 5.79 -10.67
N ARG A 141 -12.40 5.60 -9.36
CA ARG A 141 -12.95 4.37 -8.78
C ARG A 141 -14.38 4.10 -9.27
N ARG A 142 -15.23 5.13 -9.29
CA ARG A 142 -16.62 5.00 -9.76
C ARG A 142 -16.65 4.59 -11.23
N GLN A 143 -15.89 5.26 -12.09
CA GLN A 143 -15.83 4.97 -13.52
C GLN A 143 -15.25 3.58 -13.80
N THR A 144 -14.19 3.17 -13.09
CA THR A 144 -13.62 1.82 -13.24
C THR A 144 -14.66 0.75 -12.89
N VAL A 145 -15.39 0.92 -11.78
CA VAL A 145 -16.45 -0.01 -11.38
C VAL A 145 -17.58 -0.03 -12.40
N GLU A 146 -18.00 1.10 -12.91
CA GLU A 146 -19.04 1.20 -13.92
C GLU A 146 -18.62 0.57 -15.26
N THR A 147 -17.41 0.84 -15.74
CA THR A 147 -16.83 0.23 -16.95
C THR A 147 -16.78 -1.29 -16.82
N PHE A 148 -16.29 -1.78 -15.68
CA PHE A 148 -16.23 -3.22 -15.40
C PHE A 148 -17.63 -3.85 -15.32
N ARG A 149 -18.59 -3.15 -14.70
CA ARG A 149 -19.98 -3.62 -14.61
C ARG A 149 -20.64 -3.70 -15.98
N GLN A 150 -20.47 -2.69 -16.83
CA GLN A 150 -20.99 -2.69 -18.20
C GLN A 150 -20.38 -3.81 -19.03
N TYR A 151 -19.07 -4.01 -18.94
CA TYR A 151 -18.39 -5.11 -19.60
C TYR A 151 -18.94 -6.47 -19.17
N ARG A 152 -19.17 -6.66 -17.86
CA ARG A 152 -19.69 -7.91 -17.30
C ARG A 152 -21.15 -8.19 -17.71
N LEU A 153 -21.94 -7.17 -17.96
CA LEU A 153 -23.30 -7.33 -18.49
C LEU A 153 -23.29 -7.81 -19.95
N THR A 154 -22.28 -7.42 -20.71
CA THR A 154 -22.14 -7.77 -22.12
C THR A 154 -21.49 -9.15 -22.31
N ARG A 155 -20.58 -9.54 -21.42
CA ARG A 155 -19.83 -10.82 -21.48
C ARG A 155 -19.87 -11.56 -20.15
N ARG A 156 -20.51 -12.72 -20.15
CA ARG A 156 -20.79 -13.51 -18.93
C ARG A 156 -19.61 -14.37 -18.44
N ASN A 157 -18.52 -14.53 -19.22
CA ASN A 157 -17.45 -15.48 -18.92
C ASN A 157 -16.19 -14.78 -18.38
N TRP A 158 -15.63 -15.28 -17.26
CA TRP A 158 -14.40 -14.75 -16.64
C TRP A 158 -13.16 -14.89 -17.53
N ALA A 159 -13.08 -15.94 -18.36
CA ALA A 159 -11.97 -16.12 -19.30
C ALA A 159 -11.90 -14.99 -20.33
N SER A 160 -13.04 -14.39 -20.71
CA SER A 160 -13.05 -13.24 -21.61
C SER A 160 -12.52 -11.96 -20.96
N VAL A 161 -12.63 -11.81 -19.63
CA VAL A 161 -12.08 -10.65 -18.89
C VAL A 161 -10.56 -10.62 -18.99
N ILE A 162 -9.89 -11.77 -18.87
CA ILE A 162 -8.44 -11.87 -18.98
C ILE A 162 -8.02 -11.58 -20.42
N LYS A 163 -8.75 -12.12 -21.40
CA LYS A 163 -8.46 -11.94 -22.83
C LYS A 163 -8.66 -10.50 -23.32
N ASP A 164 -9.63 -9.79 -22.75
CA ASP A 164 -9.97 -8.42 -23.14
C ASP A 164 -9.44 -7.38 -22.10
N PHE A 165 -8.43 -7.78 -21.29
CA PHE A 165 -7.87 -6.91 -20.24
C PHE A 165 -7.31 -5.59 -20.79
N ASP A 166 -6.64 -5.63 -21.93
CA ASP A 166 -6.07 -4.45 -22.60
C ASP A 166 -7.17 -3.45 -22.98
N LEU A 167 -8.30 -3.99 -23.47
CA LEU A 167 -9.46 -3.18 -23.89
C LEU A 167 -10.13 -2.53 -22.67
N LEU A 168 -10.24 -3.25 -21.55
CA LEU A 168 -10.74 -2.71 -20.29
C LEU A 168 -9.80 -1.66 -19.71
N ALA A 169 -8.48 -1.93 -19.73
CA ALA A 169 -7.47 -0.99 -19.26
C ALA A 169 -7.48 0.29 -20.10
N SER A 170 -7.48 0.18 -21.43
CA SER A 170 -7.50 1.32 -22.34
C SER A 170 -8.78 2.15 -22.20
N ALA A 171 -9.95 1.51 -22.07
CA ALA A 171 -11.21 2.20 -21.83
C ALA A 171 -11.21 2.94 -20.49
N THR A 172 -10.67 2.33 -19.44
CA THR A 172 -10.56 2.96 -18.12
C THR A 172 -9.63 4.17 -18.16
N VAL A 173 -8.45 4.06 -18.79
CA VAL A 173 -7.50 5.17 -18.96
C VAL A 173 -8.12 6.31 -19.75
N ARG A 174 -8.81 6.00 -20.86
CA ARG A 174 -9.50 6.99 -21.69
C ARG A 174 -10.58 7.76 -20.92
N ASN A 175 -11.39 7.05 -20.12
CA ASN A 175 -12.42 7.67 -19.29
C ASN A 175 -11.80 8.53 -18.18
N CYS A 176 -10.68 8.11 -17.61
CA CYS A 176 -9.93 8.89 -16.61
C CYS A 176 -9.35 10.16 -17.25
N ALA A 177 -8.75 10.07 -18.44
CA ALA A 177 -8.20 11.21 -19.16
C ALA A 177 -9.29 12.25 -19.50
N ALA A 178 -10.43 11.81 -20.05
CA ALA A 178 -11.56 12.68 -20.35
C ALA A 178 -12.12 13.38 -19.10
N THR A 179 -12.08 12.70 -17.96
CA THR A 179 -12.52 13.31 -16.69
C THR A 179 -11.49 14.31 -16.16
N ALA A 180 -10.20 14.02 -16.30
CA ALA A 180 -9.13 14.94 -15.92
C ALA A 180 -9.18 16.22 -16.76
N GLU A 181 -9.43 16.11 -18.07
CA GLU A 181 -9.65 17.27 -18.96
C GLU A 181 -10.84 18.13 -18.50
N ARG A 182 -11.98 17.51 -18.21
CA ARG A 182 -13.17 18.25 -17.72
C ARG A 182 -12.88 18.99 -16.40
N ILE A 183 -12.14 18.37 -15.51
CA ILE A 183 -11.72 18.98 -14.23
C ILE A 183 -10.77 20.15 -14.53
N ALA A 184 -9.78 19.99 -15.40
CA ALA A 184 -8.85 21.05 -15.77
C ALA A 184 -9.55 22.26 -16.39
N VAL A 185 -10.50 22.04 -17.29
CA VAL A 185 -11.33 23.08 -17.89
C VAL A 185 -12.14 23.83 -16.83
N LEU A 186 -12.75 23.11 -15.86
CA LEU A 186 -13.50 23.74 -14.76
C LEU A 186 -12.61 24.62 -13.88
N PHE A 187 -11.36 24.21 -13.61
CA PHE A 187 -10.41 25.03 -12.86
C PHE A 187 -9.96 26.26 -13.65
N TYR A 188 -9.71 26.08 -14.94
CA TYR A 188 -9.37 27.21 -15.83
C TYR A 188 -10.47 28.28 -15.85
N ILE A 189 -11.73 27.86 -16.01
CA ILE A 189 -12.90 28.77 -16.03
C ILE A 189 -13.07 29.48 -14.68
N ARG A 190 -12.73 28.83 -13.56
CA ARG A 190 -12.79 29.39 -12.20
C ARG A 190 -11.59 30.25 -11.83
N GLY A 191 -10.64 30.47 -12.74
CA GLY A 191 -9.44 31.28 -12.49
C GLY A 191 -8.47 30.75 -11.46
N VAL A 192 -8.56 29.46 -11.12
CA VAL A 192 -7.62 28.82 -10.20
C VAL A 192 -6.33 28.52 -10.97
N LYS A 193 -5.27 29.29 -10.69
CA LYS A 193 -3.92 28.97 -11.20
C LYS A 193 -3.43 27.68 -10.53
N ILE A 194 -3.20 26.65 -11.33
CA ILE A 194 -2.66 25.36 -10.91
C ILE A 194 -1.14 25.42 -10.79
#